data_c569b7a5e8ff1263d964c748a1a7b6d1
#
_entry.id   c569b7a5e8ff1263d964c748a1a7b6d1
#
_cell.length_a   1.000
_cell.length_b   1.000
_cell.length_c   1.000
_cell.angle_alpha   90.00
_cell.angle_beta   90.00
_cell.angle_gamma   90.00
#
_symmetry.space_group_name_H-M   'P 1'
#
loop_
_entity.id
_entity.type
_entity.pdbx_description
1 polymer ?
#
loop_
_entity_poly.entity_id
_entity_poly.type
_entity_poly.pdbx_seq_one_letter_code
_entity_poly.pdbx_strand_id
1 'polypeptide(L)'
;RYDLSSRFHKNNRGGLFPSVSAGWRITEENFMAATRKYLDNLKIRASWGMLGNQYVGSSNYPYLSVLQAYTSDVSMIGTKATTGYVQTVLSNPNLSWEKIKMLDLGLDLAMFQNRLTFTFDWYDKKTEGILLKFNYPAQMGMKPSEQNAGKVSNRGWEMDLNWRDQIGDFYYGIGINLSDVKNKIVDLGGNKPDLSGYQIKMEGYPIDAFYGYVADGLMTPEDFKINNPETHTYNLPK
;
A
#
# COMPACT_ATOMS: atom_id res chain seq x y z
N ARG A 1 0.83 -10.86 -20.24
CA ARG A 1 -0.40 -10.12 -20.55
C ARG A 1 -0.05 -8.69 -20.93
N TYR A 2 -0.72 -8.17 -21.97
CA TYR A 2 -0.63 -6.77 -22.38
C TYR A 2 -2.02 -6.15 -22.33
N ASP A 3 -2.17 -5.05 -21.59
CA ASP A 3 -3.45 -4.37 -21.39
C ASP A 3 -3.38 -2.94 -21.90
N LEU A 4 -4.52 -2.44 -22.37
CA LEU A 4 -4.71 -1.05 -22.81
C LEU A 4 -5.81 -0.40 -21.97
N SER A 5 -5.57 0.83 -21.49
CA SER A 5 -6.56 1.60 -20.75
C SER A 5 -6.80 2.97 -21.37
N SER A 6 -8.06 3.31 -21.60
CA SER A 6 -8.48 4.63 -22.05
C SER A 6 -8.36 5.72 -20.99
N ARG A 7 -8.14 5.32 -19.71
CA ARG A 7 -7.93 6.24 -18.59
C ARG A 7 -6.61 7.01 -18.69
N PHE A 8 -5.67 6.54 -19.52
CA PHE A 8 -4.38 7.15 -19.73
C PHE A 8 -4.27 7.80 -21.12
N HIS A 9 -3.42 8.81 -21.20
CA HIS A 9 -3.10 9.45 -22.48
C HIS A 9 -2.57 8.40 -23.47
N LYS A 10 -2.81 8.63 -24.76
CA LYS A 10 -2.50 7.68 -25.86
C LYS A 10 -1.11 7.05 -25.79
N ASN A 11 -0.11 7.78 -25.29
CA ASN A 11 1.27 7.32 -25.18
C ASN A 11 1.52 6.40 -23.96
N ASN A 12 0.61 6.38 -22.97
CA ASN A 12 0.76 5.66 -21.70
C ASN A 12 -0.34 4.59 -21.48
N ARG A 13 -1.17 4.32 -22.50
CA ARG A 13 -2.29 3.37 -22.39
C ARG A 13 -1.86 1.94 -22.18
N GLY A 14 -0.72 1.55 -22.78
CA GLY A 14 -0.24 0.18 -22.76
C GLY A 14 0.50 -0.16 -21.47
N GLY A 15 0.20 -1.34 -20.94
CA GLY A 15 0.94 -1.95 -19.83
C GLY A 15 1.27 -3.41 -20.13
N LEU A 16 2.54 -3.80 -19.97
CA LEU A 16 2.98 -5.20 -20.06
C LEU A 16 3.12 -5.76 -18.64
N PHE A 17 2.43 -6.87 -18.36
CA PHE A 17 2.36 -7.52 -17.06
C PHE A 17 2.77 -8.99 -17.17
N PRO A 18 4.07 -9.28 -17.17
CA PRO A 18 4.58 -10.65 -17.22
C PRO A 18 4.40 -11.35 -15.87
N SER A 19 4.27 -12.68 -15.91
CA SER A 19 4.33 -13.54 -14.74
C SER A 19 4.95 -14.87 -15.10
N VAL A 20 5.63 -15.47 -14.13
CA VAL A 20 6.21 -16.81 -14.22
C VAL A 20 6.03 -17.52 -12.89
N SER A 21 5.74 -18.81 -12.94
CA SER A 21 5.66 -19.65 -11.74
C SER A 21 6.27 -21.01 -12.02
N ALA A 22 6.85 -21.59 -10.97
CA ALA A 22 7.39 -22.93 -10.97
C ALA A 22 6.97 -23.66 -9.70
N GLY A 23 6.77 -24.96 -9.80
CA GLY A 23 6.49 -25.82 -8.66
C GLY A 23 7.20 -27.15 -8.83
N TRP A 24 7.86 -27.58 -7.75
CA TRP A 24 8.55 -28.85 -7.71
C TRP A 24 7.98 -29.73 -6.61
N ARG A 25 7.40 -30.86 -7.02
CA ARG A 25 6.89 -31.87 -6.12
C ARG A 25 8.00 -32.86 -5.78
N ILE A 26 8.72 -32.61 -4.70
CA ILE A 26 9.90 -33.35 -4.30
C ILE A 26 9.55 -34.79 -3.94
N THR A 27 8.38 -35.07 -3.39
CA THR A 27 7.92 -36.43 -3.05
C THR A 27 7.80 -37.38 -4.28
N GLU A 28 7.65 -36.84 -5.48
CA GLU A 28 7.58 -37.66 -6.69
C GLU A 28 8.95 -38.13 -7.19
N GLU A 29 10.02 -37.54 -6.65
CA GLU A 29 11.38 -37.90 -7.05
C GLU A 29 11.82 -39.27 -6.49
N ASN A 30 12.64 -39.99 -7.26
CA ASN A 30 13.09 -41.35 -6.93
C ASN A 30 13.87 -41.40 -5.60
N PHE A 31 14.65 -40.37 -5.28
CA PHE A 31 15.42 -40.27 -4.04
C PHE A 31 14.54 -40.13 -2.79
N MET A 32 13.26 -39.74 -2.95
CA MET A 32 12.29 -39.62 -1.87
C MET A 32 11.43 -40.87 -1.66
N ALA A 33 11.63 -41.94 -2.44
CA ALA A 33 10.80 -43.14 -2.40
C ALA A 33 10.70 -43.77 -0.99
N ALA A 34 11.77 -43.72 -0.20
CA ALA A 34 11.80 -44.24 1.17
C ALA A 34 10.95 -43.42 2.16
N THR A 35 10.73 -42.14 1.90
CA THR A 35 10.00 -41.22 2.80
C THR A 35 8.50 -41.21 2.53
N ARG A 36 8.02 -41.71 1.40
CA ARG A 36 6.60 -41.72 0.99
C ARG A 36 5.67 -42.45 1.98
N LYS A 37 6.22 -43.27 2.88
CA LYS A 37 5.45 -43.90 3.93
C LYS A 37 4.85 -42.92 4.94
N TYR A 38 5.53 -41.79 5.18
CA TYR A 38 5.16 -40.78 6.16
C TYR A 38 4.86 -39.41 5.56
N LEU A 39 5.47 -39.13 4.40
CA LEU A 39 5.42 -37.85 3.69
C LEU A 39 4.60 -38.04 2.41
N ASP A 40 3.37 -37.59 2.44
CA ASP A 40 2.42 -37.75 1.31
C ASP A 40 2.66 -36.72 0.22
N ASN A 41 2.99 -35.48 0.59
CA ASN A 41 3.29 -34.41 -0.34
C ASN A 41 4.34 -33.47 0.24
N LEU A 42 5.36 -33.16 -0.54
CA LEU A 42 6.27 -32.06 -0.31
C LEU A 42 6.47 -31.32 -1.62
N LYS A 43 5.98 -30.08 -1.68
CA LYS A 43 6.05 -29.24 -2.87
C LYS A 43 6.62 -27.89 -2.53
N ILE A 44 7.61 -27.46 -3.28
CA ILE A 44 8.13 -26.08 -3.25
C ILE A 44 7.50 -25.33 -4.41
N ARG A 45 7.09 -24.10 -4.15
CA ARG A 45 6.52 -23.18 -5.14
C ARG A 45 7.34 -21.90 -5.17
N ALA A 46 7.50 -21.34 -6.36
CA ALA A 46 8.06 -20.02 -6.55
C ALA A 46 7.26 -19.33 -7.64
N SER A 47 6.85 -18.11 -7.41
CA SER A 47 6.20 -17.27 -8.41
C SER A 47 6.74 -15.86 -8.37
N TRP A 48 6.84 -15.27 -9.56
CA TRP A 48 7.11 -13.86 -9.73
C TRP A 48 6.14 -13.31 -10.77
N GLY A 49 5.56 -12.14 -10.46
CA GLY A 49 4.64 -11.53 -11.40
C GLY A 49 4.53 -10.03 -11.23
N MET A 50 4.03 -9.41 -12.30
CA MET A 50 3.70 -7.99 -12.32
C MET A 50 2.22 -7.81 -12.63
N LEU A 51 1.54 -6.97 -11.84
CA LEU A 51 0.16 -6.57 -12.04
C LEU A 51 0.09 -5.06 -12.29
N GLY A 52 -0.90 -4.63 -13.06
CA GLY A 52 -1.20 -3.23 -13.30
C GLY A 52 -2.51 -2.83 -12.69
N ASN A 53 -2.52 -1.69 -12.00
CA ASN A 53 -3.74 -1.06 -11.54
C ASN A 53 -3.97 0.22 -12.37
N GLN A 54 -5.17 0.33 -12.95
CA GLN A 54 -5.59 1.49 -13.75
C GLN A 54 -6.50 2.45 -12.98
N TYR A 55 -6.77 2.17 -11.70
CA TYR A 55 -7.67 3.00 -10.92
C TYR A 55 -7.01 4.33 -10.55
N VAL A 56 -7.52 5.40 -11.14
CA VAL A 56 -6.99 6.77 -11.03
C VAL A 56 -8.09 7.64 -10.44
N GLY A 57 -8.34 7.48 -9.15
CA GLY A 57 -9.37 8.24 -8.46
C GLY A 57 -10.76 8.16 -9.12
N SER A 58 -11.56 9.22 -8.99
CA SER A 58 -12.96 9.28 -9.49
C SER A 58 -13.07 9.69 -10.95
N SER A 59 -12.03 10.22 -11.58
CA SER A 59 -12.06 10.68 -12.96
C SER A 59 -11.79 9.55 -13.94
N ASN A 60 -12.57 9.49 -15.03
CA ASN A 60 -12.32 8.55 -16.13
C ASN A 60 -11.22 9.01 -17.08
N TYR A 61 -10.93 10.31 -17.13
CA TYR A 61 -9.92 10.91 -18.01
C TYR A 61 -9.07 11.94 -17.27
N PRO A 62 -8.30 11.53 -16.25
CA PRO A 62 -7.57 12.45 -15.37
C PRO A 62 -6.42 13.19 -16.06
N TYR A 63 -6.04 12.76 -17.25
CA TYR A 63 -5.02 13.40 -18.06
C TYR A 63 -5.51 14.60 -18.87
N LEU A 64 -6.86 14.82 -18.95
CA LEU A 64 -7.43 15.93 -19.67
C LEU A 64 -7.47 17.18 -18.81
N SER A 65 -7.21 18.32 -19.44
CA SER A 65 -7.50 19.62 -18.86
C SER A 65 -8.99 19.90 -18.93
N VAL A 66 -9.61 20.17 -17.79
CA VAL A 66 -11.03 20.46 -17.68
C VAL A 66 -11.24 21.93 -17.38
N LEU A 67 -12.01 22.62 -18.20
CA LEU A 67 -12.48 23.97 -17.95
C LEU A 67 -13.80 23.90 -17.17
N GLN A 68 -13.86 24.57 -16.05
CA GLN A 68 -15.08 24.71 -15.28
C GLN A 68 -15.73 26.06 -15.56
N ALA A 69 -17.03 26.04 -15.89
CA ALA A 69 -17.80 27.26 -16.05
C ALA A 69 -18.18 27.81 -14.67
N TYR A 70 -17.90 29.06 -14.45
CA TYR A 70 -18.34 29.80 -13.27
C TYR A 70 -19.48 30.75 -13.67
N THR A 71 -20.66 30.47 -13.12
CA THR A 71 -21.88 31.29 -13.37
C THR A 71 -22.14 32.30 -12.25
N SER A 72 -21.49 32.13 -11.11
CA SER A 72 -21.64 33.01 -9.93
C SER A 72 -20.59 34.13 -9.83
N ASP A 73 -19.38 33.88 -10.36
CA ASP A 73 -18.32 34.90 -10.39
C ASP A 73 -18.21 35.45 -11.83
N VAL A 74 -19.13 36.28 -12.14
CA VAL A 74 -19.31 36.74 -13.51
C VAL A 74 -18.38 37.91 -13.79
N SER A 75 -17.54 37.77 -14.81
CA SER A 75 -16.87 38.92 -15.41
C SER A 75 -17.90 39.83 -16.09
N MET A 76 -17.96 41.05 -15.63
CA MET A 76 -18.80 42.09 -16.30
C MET A 76 -18.04 42.62 -17.50
N ILE A 77 -18.54 42.33 -18.70
CA ILE A 77 -18.12 43.04 -19.92
C ILE A 77 -19.20 44.08 -20.26
N GLY A 78 -18.91 45.32 -19.87
CA GLY A 78 -19.91 46.40 -19.89
C GLY A 78 -21.02 46.17 -18.86
N THR A 79 -22.29 46.17 -19.28
CA THR A 79 -23.44 45.92 -18.40
C THR A 79 -23.95 44.46 -18.46
N LYS A 80 -23.28 43.58 -19.19
CA LYS A 80 -23.70 42.18 -19.33
C LYS A 80 -22.84 41.23 -18.50
N ALA A 81 -23.51 40.41 -17.72
CA ALA A 81 -22.90 39.27 -17.03
C ALA A 81 -22.51 38.20 -18.04
N THR A 82 -21.23 37.77 -18.03
CA THR A 82 -20.69 36.76 -18.95
C THR A 82 -20.12 35.59 -18.16
N THR A 83 -20.45 34.35 -18.56
CA THR A 83 -19.92 33.16 -17.97
C THR A 83 -18.39 33.08 -18.16
N GLY A 84 -17.66 32.98 -17.06
CA GLY A 84 -16.22 32.73 -17.08
C GLY A 84 -15.89 31.25 -17.16
N TYR A 85 -14.82 30.89 -17.82
CA TYR A 85 -14.28 29.53 -17.85
C TYR A 85 -12.87 29.54 -17.27
N VAL A 86 -12.64 28.68 -16.26
CA VAL A 86 -11.35 28.59 -15.58
C VAL A 86 -10.89 27.15 -15.50
N GLN A 87 -9.61 26.92 -15.71
CA GLN A 87 -9.00 25.63 -15.41
C GLN A 87 -8.76 25.55 -13.90
N THR A 88 -9.41 24.59 -13.22
CA THR A 88 -9.33 24.44 -11.78
C THR A 88 -8.38 23.34 -11.32
N VAL A 89 -7.99 22.45 -12.23
CA VAL A 89 -7.11 21.31 -11.95
C VAL A 89 -6.01 21.26 -13.00
N LEU A 90 -4.78 21.06 -12.56
CA LEU A 90 -3.66 20.78 -13.46
C LEU A 90 -3.89 19.43 -14.14
N SER A 91 -3.73 19.36 -15.45
CA SER A 91 -3.74 18.09 -16.16
C SER A 91 -2.38 17.40 -16.07
N ASN A 92 -2.39 16.07 -16.08
CA ASN A 92 -1.14 15.29 -16.14
C ASN A 92 -1.22 14.22 -17.24
N PRO A 93 -0.73 14.54 -18.47
CA PRO A 93 -0.70 13.58 -19.56
C PRO A 93 0.28 12.42 -19.35
N ASN A 94 1.16 12.50 -18.36
CA ASN A 94 2.14 11.47 -18.05
C ASN A 94 1.62 10.38 -17.11
N LEU A 95 0.37 10.48 -16.65
CA LEU A 95 -0.27 9.44 -15.86
C LEU A 95 -0.18 8.07 -16.55
N SER A 96 0.18 7.07 -15.77
CA SER A 96 0.36 5.69 -16.24
C SER A 96 -0.11 4.69 -15.18
N TRP A 97 0.03 3.41 -15.51
CA TRP A 97 -0.30 2.30 -14.65
C TRP A 97 0.49 2.34 -13.34
N GLU A 98 -0.20 2.13 -12.22
CA GLU A 98 0.44 1.69 -10.98
C GLU A 98 0.86 0.23 -11.17
N LYS A 99 2.11 -0.10 -10.82
CA LYS A 99 2.70 -1.42 -11.03
C LYS A 99 2.94 -2.11 -9.70
N ILE A 100 2.43 -3.32 -9.58
CA ILE A 100 2.64 -4.19 -8.43
C ILE A 100 3.54 -5.33 -8.87
N LYS A 101 4.73 -5.44 -8.29
CA LYS A 101 5.67 -6.54 -8.48
C LYS A 101 5.63 -7.42 -7.24
N MET A 102 5.47 -8.71 -7.41
CA MET A 102 5.40 -9.67 -6.30
C MET A 102 6.29 -10.86 -6.58
N LEU A 103 7.13 -11.19 -5.61
CA LEU A 103 7.83 -12.46 -5.50
C LEU A 103 7.17 -13.25 -4.37
N ASP A 104 6.85 -14.49 -4.62
CA ASP A 104 6.23 -15.40 -3.68
C ASP A 104 6.97 -16.74 -3.67
N LEU A 105 7.30 -17.24 -2.47
CA LEU A 105 7.95 -18.52 -2.24
C LEU A 105 7.10 -19.34 -1.29
N GLY A 106 6.63 -20.48 -1.73
CA GLY A 106 5.71 -21.31 -0.97
C GLY A 106 6.23 -22.73 -0.74
N LEU A 107 5.79 -23.33 0.36
CA LEU A 107 6.02 -24.71 0.73
C LEU A 107 4.69 -25.35 1.10
N ASP A 108 4.36 -26.46 0.43
CA ASP A 108 3.20 -27.29 0.76
C ASP A 108 3.71 -28.66 1.27
N LEU A 109 3.27 -29.02 2.47
CA LEU A 109 3.60 -30.27 3.13
C LEU A 109 2.32 -31.01 3.50
N ALA A 110 2.28 -32.32 3.25
CA ALA A 110 1.27 -33.22 3.77
C ALA A 110 1.91 -34.49 4.29
N MET A 111 1.49 -34.97 5.46
CA MET A 111 2.04 -36.11 6.13
C MET A 111 0.93 -36.99 6.75
N PHE A 112 1.29 -38.25 7.05
CA PHE A 112 0.46 -39.21 7.77
C PHE A 112 -0.90 -39.45 7.11
N GLN A 113 -0.89 -39.74 5.80
CA GLN A 113 -2.10 -39.94 4.98
C GLN A 113 -2.98 -38.69 4.94
N ASN A 114 -2.33 -37.53 4.77
CA ASN A 114 -2.94 -36.18 4.76
C ASN A 114 -3.65 -35.80 6.08
N ARG A 115 -3.31 -36.45 7.21
CA ARG A 115 -3.81 -36.02 8.53
C ARG A 115 -3.19 -34.69 8.94
N LEU A 116 -1.89 -34.49 8.69
CA LEU A 116 -1.20 -33.22 8.87
C LEU A 116 -1.02 -32.53 7.53
N THR A 117 -1.49 -31.31 7.40
CA THR A 117 -1.19 -30.42 6.27
C THR A 117 -0.57 -29.13 6.79
N PHE A 118 0.47 -28.68 6.11
CA PHE A 118 1.17 -27.45 6.43
C PHE A 118 1.43 -26.70 5.13
N THR A 119 1.07 -25.42 5.11
CA THR A 119 1.39 -24.49 4.02
C THR A 119 2.11 -23.29 4.61
N PHE A 120 3.16 -22.88 3.95
CA PHE A 120 3.92 -21.69 4.30
C PHE A 120 4.21 -20.89 3.04
N ASP A 121 3.92 -19.60 3.08
CA ASP A 121 4.20 -18.66 2.01
C ASP A 121 4.98 -17.47 2.55
N TRP A 122 6.02 -17.07 1.85
CA TRP A 122 6.75 -15.84 2.08
C TRP A 122 6.68 -14.98 0.83
N TYR A 123 6.36 -13.70 0.98
CA TYR A 123 6.22 -12.80 -0.14
C TYR A 123 6.91 -11.45 0.05
N ASP A 124 7.37 -10.86 -1.07
CA ASP A 124 7.85 -9.48 -1.18
C ASP A 124 7.06 -8.80 -2.31
N LYS A 125 6.12 -7.91 -1.91
CA LYS A 125 5.23 -7.17 -2.79
C LYS A 125 5.65 -5.70 -2.80
N LYS A 126 6.01 -5.18 -3.97
CA LYS A 126 6.37 -3.78 -4.19
C LYS A 126 5.36 -3.12 -5.10
N THR A 127 4.74 -2.04 -4.63
CA THR A 127 3.85 -1.20 -5.41
C THR A 127 4.59 0.07 -5.79
N GLU A 128 4.71 0.32 -7.08
CA GLU A 128 5.43 1.48 -7.66
C GLU A 128 4.47 2.32 -8.50
N GLY A 129 4.69 3.63 -8.51
CA GLY A 129 3.86 4.56 -9.25
C GLY A 129 2.48 4.78 -8.62
N ILE A 130 2.40 4.66 -7.30
CA ILE A 130 1.18 5.01 -6.55
C ILE A 130 0.87 6.48 -6.82
N LEU A 131 -0.41 6.76 -7.05
CA LEU A 131 -0.86 8.10 -7.36
C LEU A 131 -0.86 8.96 -6.10
N LEU A 132 -0.05 10.00 -6.12
CA LEU A 132 0.04 11.00 -5.06
C LEU A 132 -0.32 12.38 -5.61
N LYS A 133 -0.99 13.19 -4.77
CA LYS A 133 -1.19 14.61 -5.00
C LYS A 133 -0.06 15.38 -4.37
N PHE A 134 0.61 16.19 -5.15
CA PHE A 134 1.66 17.08 -4.63
C PHE A 134 1.04 18.37 -4.12
N ASN A 135 1.52 18.83 -2.98
CA ASN A 135 1.09 20.12 -2.44
C ASN A 135 1.80 21.25 -3.19
N TYR A 136 1.06 21.97 -4.04
CA TYR A 136 1.53 23.18 -4.68
C TYR A 136 1.14 24.42 -3.87
N PRO A 137 1.93 25.52 -3.96
CA PRO A 137 1.54 26.78 -3.34
C PRO A 137 0.18 27.25 -3.83
N ALA A 138 -0.65 27.75 -2.91
CA ALA A 138 -2.02 28.22 -3.21
C ALA A 138 -2.06 29.35 -4.27
N GLN A 139 -0.95 30.09 -4.43
CA GLN A 139 -0.78 31.15 -5.43
C GLN A 139 -0.92 30.67 -6.87
N MET A 140 -0.78 29.35 -7.13
CA MET A 140 -1.00 28.79 -8.47
C MET A 140 -2.48 28.83 -8.89
N GLY A 141 -3.42 29.02 -7.95
CA GLY A 141 -4.86 29.10 -8.25
C GLY A 141 -5.48 27.81 -8.79
N MET A 142 -4.76 26.71 -8.84
CA MET A 142 -5.20 25.42 -9.38
C MET A 142 -4.96 24.30 -8.37
N LYS A 143 -5.84 23.30 -8.38
CA LYS A 143 -5.66 22.08 -7.61
C LYS A 143 -4.61 21.19 -8.26
N PRO A 144 -3.78 20.49 -7.46
CA PRO A 144 -2.79 19.55 -7.98
C PRO A 144 -3.46 18.37 -8.70
N SER A 145 -2.83 17.91 -9.77
CA SER A 145 -3.13 16.62 -10.39
C SER A 145 -2.42 15.50 -9.66
N GLU A 146 -2.93 14.30 -9.83
CA GLU A 146 -2.28 13.07 -9.37
C GLU A 146 -1.04 12.78 -10.23
N GLN A 147 -0.01 12.20 -9.60
CA GLN A 147 1.22 11.80 -10.26
C GLN A 147 1.66 10.42 -9.77
N ASN A 148 2.25 9.62 -10.66
CA ASN A 148 2.80 8.30 -10.34
C ASN A 148 4.15 8.46 -9.65
N ALA A 149 4.16 8.61 -8.33
CA ALA A 149 5.38 8.93 -7.58
C ALA A 149 5.62 8.02 -6.38
N GLY A 150 4.55 7.58 -5.70
CA GLY A 150 4.68 6.81 -4.47
C GLY A 150 5.20 5.39 -4.68
N LYS A 151 5.96 4.89 -3.70
CA LYS A 151 6.39 3.48 -3.62
C LYS A 151 6.17 2.94 -2.22
N VAL A 152 5.58 1.73 -2.17
CA VAL A 152 5.31 1.00 -0.93
C VAL A 152 5.79 -0.43 -1.07
N SER A 153 6.41 -0.95 0.00
CA SER A 153 6.81 -2.35 0.11
C SER A 153 6.00 -3.04 1.20
N ASN A 154 5.47 -4.21 0.89
CA ASN A 154 4.85 -5.13 1.83
C ASN A 154 5.61 -6.44 1.77
N ARG A 155 6.22 -6.83 2.86
CA ARG A 155 6.94 -8.09 3.00
C ARG A 155 6.35 -8.87 4.16
N GLY A 156 5.96 -10.10 3.90
CA GLY A 156 5.29 -10.88 4.93
C GLY A 156 5.45 -12.36 4.73
N TRP A 157 4.85 -13.10 5.65
CA TRP A 157 4.73 -14.54 5.60
C TRP A 157 3.37 -14.96 6.16
N GLU A 158 2.89 -16.10 5.67
CA GLU A 158 1.65 -16.73 6.09
C GLU A 158 1.90 -18.21 6.31
N MET A 159 1.29 -18.77 7.35
CA MET A 159 1.41 -20.16 7.72
C MET A 159 0.04 -20.73 8.06
N ASP A 160 -0.26 -21.87 7.49
CA ASP A 160 -1.46 -22.65 7.79
C ASP A 160 -1.06 -24.06 8.20
N LEU A 161 -1.48 -24.50 9.38
CA LEU A 161 -1.25 -25.83 9.92
C LEU A 161 -2.57 -26.45 10.28
N ASN A 162 -2.88 -27.62 9.69
CA ASN A 162 -4.09 -28.35 10.00
C ASN A 162 -3.76 -29.79 10.36
N TRP A 163 -4.38 -30.26 11.43
CA TRP A 163 -4.41 -31.67 11.81
C TRP A 163 -5.84 -32.17 11.77
N ARG A 164 -6.06 -33.32 11.14
CA ARG A 164 -7.36 -34.01 11.08
C ARG A 164 -7.14 -35.48 11.34
N ASP A 165 -7.94 -36.04 12.27
CA ASP A 165 -7.86 -37.45 12.58
C ASP A 165 -9.23 -38.00 13.01
N GLN A 166 -9.29 -39.34 13.19
CA GLN A 166 -10.48 -40.07 13.58
C GLN A 166 -10.13 -41.11 14.64
N ILE A 167 -10.90 -41.16 15.69
CA ILE A 167 -10.80 -42.19 16.75
C ILE A 167 -12.14 -42.90 16.82
N GLY A 168 -12.23 -44.14 16.30
CA GLY A 168 -13.51 -44.81 16.13
C GLY A 168 -14.43 -44.02 15.20
N ASP A 169 -15.62 -43.67 15.69
CA ASP A 169 -16.62 -42.85 14.94
C ASP A 169 -16.46 -41.34 15.16
N PHE A 170 -15.50 -40.94 16.01
CA PHE A 170 -15.27 -39.52 16.35
C PHE A 170 -14.21 -38.89 15.43
N TYR A 171 -14.66 -37.89 14.64
CA TYR A 171 -13.76 -37.06 13.79
C TYR A 171 -13.42 -35.78 14.49
N TYR A 172 -12.15 -35.40 14.46
CA TYR A 172 -11.69 -34.13 15.01
C TYR A 172 -10.66 -33.46 14.10
N GLY A 173 -10.60 -32.14 14.19
CA GLY A 173 -9.61 -31.35 13.46
C GLY A 173 -9.21 -30.12 14.26
N ILE A 174 -7.94 -29.76 14.15
CA ILE A 174 -7.35 -28.56 14.75
C ILE A 174 -6.63 -27.81 13.64
N GLY A 175 -6.93 -26.52 13.48
CA GLY A 175 -6.26 -25.64 12.52
C GLY A 175 -5.66 -24.44 13.23
N ILE A 176 -4.48 -24.02 12.79
CA ILE A 176 -3.76 -22.83 13.27
C ILE A 176 -3.31 -22.03 12.06
N ASN A 177 -3.70 -20.76 11.99
CA ASN A 177 -3.27 -19.82 10.98
C ASN A 177 -2.46 -18.72 11.66
N LEU A 178 -1.29 -18.42 11.14
CA LEU A 178 -0.42 -17.34 11.61
C LEU A 178 0.07 -16.55 10.40
N SER A 179 0.13 -15.23 10.55
CA SER A 179 0.68 -14.35 9.52
C SER A 179 1.29 -13.10 10.14
N ASP A 180 2.28 -12.54 9.46
CA ASP A 180 2.84 -11.24 9.80
C ASP A 180 3.21 -10.49 8.52
N VAL A 181 3.01 -9.17 8.51
CA VAL A 181 3.35 -8.30 7.39
C VAL A 181 4.02 -7.03 7.85
N LYS A 182 5.13 -6.71 7.23
CA LYS A 182 5.83 -5.43 7.39
C LYS A 182 5.54 -4.54 6.21
N ASN A 183 4.70 -3.53 6.43
CA ASN A 183 4.41 -2.47 5.47
C ASN A 183 5.44 -1.34 5.63
N LYS A 184 5.91 -0.77 4.54
CA LYS A 184 6.87 0.34 4.55
C LYS A 184 6.64 1.27 3.36
N ILE A 185 6.49 2.56 3.62
CA ILE A 185 6.58 3.60 2.61
C ILE A 185 8.05 3.73 2.21
N VAL A 186 8.34 3.48 0.93
CA VAL A 186 9.72 3.53 0.41
C VAL A 186 10.04 4.91 -0.15
N ASP A 187 9.03 5.55 -0.80
CA ASP A 187 9.22 6.82 -1.50
C ASP A 187 7.88 7.56 -1.57
N LEU A 188 7.87 8.82 -1.22
CA LEU A 188 6.71 9.72 -1.33
C LEU A 188 6.85 10.67 -2.54
N GLY A 189 7.82 10.41 -3.42
CA GLY A 189 8.06 11.24 -4.60
C GLY A 189 8.55 12.65 -4.30
N GLY A 190 9.22 12.85 -3.16
CA GLY A 190 9.67 14.15 -2.70
C GLY A 190 8.62 14.98 -1.94
N ASN A 191 7.43 14.42 -1.69
CA ASN A 191 6.47 15.04 -0.79
C ASN A 191 7.00 15.05 0.65
N LYS A 192 6.66 16.10 1.39
CA LYS A 192 6.91 16.15 2.83
C LYS A 192 6.04 15.10 3.54
N PRO A 193 6.46 14.63 4.73
CA PRO A 193 5.60 13.79 5.57
C PRO A 193 4.23 14.43 5.76
N ASP A 194 3.18 13.62 5.62
CA ASP A 194 1.79 14.04 5.81
C ASP A 194 1.31 13.57 7.17
N LEU A 195 0.99 14.55 8.04
CA LEU A 195 0.48 14.30 9.38
C LEU A 195 -1.03 14.56 9.38
N SER A 196 -1.81 13.52 9.60
CA SER A 196 -3.26 13.56 9.69
C SER A 196 -3.73 13.07 11.06
N GLY A 197 -4.05 14.02 11.95
CA GLY A 197 -4.43 13.69 13.32
C GLY A 197 -3.27 13.03 14.08
N TYR A 198 -3.45 11.78 14.47
CA TYR A 198 -2.45 10.95 15.18
C TYR A 198 -1.75 9.94 14.26
N GLN A 199 -1.90 10.07 12.96
CA GLN A 199 -1.26 9.20 11.97
C GLN A 199 -0.32 9.97 11.08
N ILE A 200 0.79 9.35 10.69
CA ILE A 200 1.79 9.94 9.81
C ILE A 200 2.07 9.05 8.59
N LYS A 201 2.19 9.69 7.43
CA LYS A 201 2.74 9.08 6.21
C LYS A 201 4.14 9.63 6.00
N MET A 202 5.14 8.85 6.32
CA MET A 202 6.55 9.23 6.23
C MET A 202 7.36 8.07 5.65
N GLU A 203 8.37 8.39 4.84
CA GLU A 203 9.29 7.40 4.29
C GLU A 203 10.00 6.63 5.42
N GLY A 204 10.10 5.33 5.24
CA GLY A 204 10.71 4.45 6.22
C GLY A 204 9.74 3.84 7.23
N TYR A 205 8.52 4.36 7.35
CA TYR A 205 7.48 3.93 8.28
C TYR A 205 6.33 3.21 7.56
N PRO A 206 5.50 2.44 8.30
CA PRO A 206 4.25 1.90 7.76
C PRO A 206 3.29 3.01 7.32
N ILE A 207 2.40 2.70 6.38
CA ILE A 207 1.30 3.59 6.03
C ILE A 207 0.42 3.78 7.27
N ASP A 208 0.07 5.04 7.55
CA ASP A 208 -0.77 5.43 8.69
C ASP A 208 -0.20 4.99 10.06
N ALA A 209 1.14 5.01 10.20
CA ALA A 209 1.80 4.76 11.46
C ALA A 209 1.33 5.77 12.52
N PHE A 210 1.11 5.31 13.74
CA PHE A 210 0.78 6.20 14.84
C PHE A 210 1.95 7.14 15.14
N TYR A 211 1.63 8.41 15.28
CA TYR A 211 2.59 9.46 15.58
C TYR A 211 2.04 10.36 16.69
N GLY A 212 2.83 10.54 17.71
CA GLY A 212 2.43 11.37 18.85
C GLY A 212 3.59 11.62 19.81
N TYR A 213 3.32 12.39 20.82
CA TYR A 213 4.26 12.64 21.90
C TYR A 213 4.26 11.45 22.87
N VAL A 214 5.44 11.06 23.32
CA VAL A 214 5.59 10.13 24.43
C VAL A 214 5.40 10.91 25.71
N ALA A 215 4.48 10.45 26.57
CA ALA A 215 4.29 11.09 27.87
C ALA A 215 5.53 10.87 28.75
N ASP A 216 6.15 11.95 29.22
CA ASP A 216 7.32 11.96 30.09
C ASP A 216 6.96 12.12 31.58
N GLY A 217 5.69 11.94 31.90
CA GLY A 217 5.15 12.09 33.25
C GLY A 217 4.31 13.33 33.45
N LEU A 218 4.01 13.61 34.70
CA LEU A 218 3.29 14.83 35.08
C LEU A 218 4.30 15.95 35.34
N MET A 219 3.96 17.15 34.88
CA MET A 219 4.75 18.34 35.20
C MET A 219 4.77 18.56 36.73
N THR A 220 5.95 18.71 37.27
CA THR A 220 6.16 19.06 38.67
C THR A 220 6.48 20.56 38.82
N PRO A 221 6.35 21.15 40.01
CA PRO A 221 6.76 22.54 40.22
C PRO A 221 8.22 22.83 39.86
N GLU A 222 9.07 21.82 39.87
CA GLU A 222 10.50 21.91 39.53
C GLU A 222 10.75 22.10 38.01
N ASP A 223 9.81 21.70 37.20
CA ASP A 223 9.88 21.86 35.73
C ASP A 223 9.64 23.30 35.29
N PHE A 224 9.12 24.13 36.19
CA PHE A 224 8.82 25.52 35.93
C PHE A 224 9.90 26.45 36.50
N LYS A 225 10.55 27.20 35.63
CA LYS A 225 11.45 28.28 36.10
C LYS A 225 10.63 29.47 36.47
N ILE A 226 10.76 29.93 37.71
CA ILE A 226 10.13 31.16 38.21
C ILE A 226 10.81 32.35 37.53
N ASN A 227 10.08 33.07 36.71
CA ASN A 227 10.58 34.29 36.06
C ASN A 227 10.58 35.49 37.01
N ASN A 228 9.55 35.57 37.82
CA ASN A 228 9.39 36.62 38.81
C ASN A 228 8.75 36.04 40.06
N PRO A 229 9.48 35.96 41.18
CA PRO A 229 8.97 35.43 42.45
C PRO A 229 7.82 36.27 43.04
N GLU A 230 7.78 37.57 42.76
CA GLU A 230 6.76 38.47 43.32
C GLU A 230 5.40 38.33 42.62
N THR A 231 5.42 38.07 41.32
CA THR A 231 4.20 37.92 40.51
C THR A 231 3.82 36.47 40.24
N HIS A 232 4.61 35.51 40.69
CA HIS A 232 4.42 34.05 40.48
C HIS A 232 4.24 33.70 38.99
N THR A 233 4.99 34.39 38.10
CA THR A 233 5.00 34.09 36.69
C THR A 233 6.03 33.02 36.37
N TYR A 234 5.61 31.98 35.61
CA TYR A 234 6.41 30.81 35.24
C TYR A 234 6.64 30.76 33.74
N ASN A 235 7.81 30.33 33.33
CA ASN A 235 8.04 29.93 31.97
C ASN A 235 7.57 28.48 31.76
N LEU A 236 6.91 28.20 30.65
CA LEU A 236 6.64 26.85 30.26
C LEU A 236 7.96 26.16 29.88
N PRO A 237 8.14 24.87 30.20
CA PRO A 237 9.26 24.08 29.73
C PRO A 237 9.29 24.12 28.19
N LYS A 238 10.51 24.18 27.62
CA LYS A 238 10.71 24.16 26.14
C LYS A 238 10.58 22.78 25.56
#